data_e2be9dcd8d222980bc97bbfc8ccdf1ad
#
_entry.id   e2be9dcd8d222980bc97bbfc8ccdf1ad
#
_cell.length_a   1.000
_cell.length_b   1.000
_cell.length_c   1.000
_cell.angle_alpha   90.00
_cell.angle_beta   90.00
_cell.angle_gamma   90.00
#
_symmetry.space_group_name_H-M   'P 1'
#
loop_
_entity.id
_entity.type
_entity.pdbx_description
1 polymer ?
#
loop_
_entity_poly.entity_id
_entity_poly.type
_entity_poly.pdbx_seq_one_letter_code
_entity_poly.pdbx_strand_id
1 'polypeptide(L)'
;MRVHEAAPPVADPLPPEARLRGTAMLIARVLAPAPQATLQAMVSHLAHATRGHAGRRDAVRELLASGELEAGAAEGGVRYVWPAEMPRWADADGAAARRRVRFLAPFDPVVWDRRRFEHLWGWAYRFEAYTPAARRRLGHYAMPLLWGEDVVGWVNCAVRGGRLDVAPGFVAGRPPPGAGFQAAFSAEVARMERFLGTAETGRASATGSASGAADDTPPTSGTVEGPCRPGVPG
;
A
#
# COMPACT_ATOMS: atom_id res chain seq x y z
N MET A 1 36.27 -13.87 -7.14
CA MET A 1 34.86 -13.97 -6.78
C MET A 1 34.65 -15.32 -6.10
N ARG A 2 34.53 -15.38 -4.78
CA ARG A 2 34.30 -16.64 -4.07
C ARG A 2 32.81 -16.94 -4.18
N VAL A 3 32.47 -18.04 -4.83
CA VAL A 3 31.12 -18.59 -4.80
C VAL A 3 30.91 -19.06 -3.36
N HIS A 4 30.04 -18.42 -2.61
CA HIS A 4 29.62 -18.96 -1.33
C HIS A 4 28.92 -20.28 -1.59
N GLU A 5 29.52 -21.35 -1.08
CA GLU A 5 28.91 -22.67 -1.08
C GLU A 5 27.59 -22.56 -0.32
N ALA A 6 26.48 -22.77 -1.01
CA ALA A 6 25.16 -22.68 -0.39
C ALA A 6 25.09 -23.75 0.71
N ALA A 7 24.73 -23.37 1.91
CA ALA A 7 24.47 -24.29 2.98
C ALA A 7 23.47 -25.36 2.49
N PRO A 8 23.67 -26.64 2.86
CA PRO A 8 22.77 -27.71 2.46
C PRO A 8 21.33 -27.34 2.89
N PRO A 9 20.33 -27.64 2.07
CA PRO A 9 18.96 -27.33 2.40
C PRO A 9 18.60 -28.02 3.73
N VAL A 10 18.22 -27.20 4.72
CA VAL A 10 17.68 -27.70 5.99
C VAL A 10 16.41 -28.47 5.65
N ALA A 11 16.35 -29.74 6.06
CA ALA A 11 15.15 -30.55 5.89
C ALA A 11 13.99 -29.84 6.58
N ASP A 12 12.93 -29.50 5.82
CA ASP A 12 11.74 -28.87 6.38
C ASP A 12 11.00 -29.89 7.26
N PRO A 13 10.88 -29.65 8.58
CA PRO A 13 10.27 -30.59 9.51
C PRO A 13 8.75 -30.72 9.32
N LEU A 14 8.12 -29.80 8.52
CA LEU A 14 6.67 -29.79 8.33
C LEU A 14 6.25 -30.64 7.13
N PRO A 15 5.20 -31.47 7.30
CA PRO A 15 4.55 -32.12 6.16
C PRO A 15 4.14 -31.07 5.11
N PRO A 16 4.22 -31.41 3.84
CA PRO A 16 3.89 -30.47 2.76
C PRO A 16 2.52 -29.82 2.90
N GLU A 17 1.49 -30.51 3.38
CA GLU A 17 0.15 -29.98 3.63
C GLU A 17 0.13 -28.94 4.74
N ALA A 18 0.81 -29.22 5.85
CA ALA A 18 0.94 -28.27 6.95
C ALA A 18 1.67 -26.99 6.50
N ARG A 19 2.68 -27.14 5.65
CA ARG A 19 3.40 -26.01 5.04
C ARG A 19 2.50 -25.18 4.14
N LEU A 20 1.73 -25.81 3.26
CA LEU A 20 0.77 -25.12 2.38
C LEU A 20 -0.27 -24.37 3.21
N ARG A 21 -0.84 -25.01 4.23
CA ARG A 21 -1.82 -24.41 5.13
C ARG A 21 -1.21 -23.21 5.89
N GLY A 22 -0.05 -23.37 6.49
CA GLY A 22 0.64 -22.29 7.21
C GLY A 22 1.00 -21.11 6.30
N THR A 23 1.43 -21.39 5.06
CA THR A 23 1.74 -20.35 4.09
C THR A 23 0.48 -19.61 3.63
N ALA A 24 -0.62 -20.32 3.37
CA ALA A 24 -1.89 -19.70 3.01
C ALA A 24 -2.42 -18.79 4.14
N MET A 25 -2.31 -19.23 5.40
CA MET A 25 -2.66 -18.42 6.57
C MET A 25 -1.76 -17.20 6.72
N LEU A 26 -0.45 -17.33 6.48
CA LEU A 26 0.48 -16.19 6.50
C LEU A 26 0.08 -15.13 5.47
N ILE A 27 -0.21 -15.55 4.24
CA ILE A 27 -0.68 -14.66 3.18
C ILE A 27 -2.01 -14.00 3.58
N ALA A 28 -2.94 -14.78 4.13
CA ALA A 28 -4.21 -14.26 4.62
C ALA A 28 -4.01 -13.16 5.69
N ARG A 29 -3.11 -13.36 6.66
CA ARG A 29 -2.78 -12.36 7.69
C ARG A 29 -2.19 -11.07 7.10
N VAL A 30 -1.30 -11.20 6.13
CA VAL A 30 -0.64 -10.04 5.48
C VAL A 30 -1.62 -9.22 4.65
N LEU A 31 -2.56 -9.90 3.97
CA LEU A 31 -3.47 -9.26 3.03
C LEU A 31 -4.86 -8.94 3.61
N ALA A 32 -5.16 -9.36 4.84
CA ALA A 32 -6.50 -9.21 5.43
C ALA A 32 -6.95 -7.75 5.57
N PRO A 33 -8.24 -7.46 5.27
CA PRO A 33 -9.18 -8.35 4.59
C PRO A 33 -8.85 -8.45 3.10
N ALA A 34 -8.80 -9.64 2.57
CA ALA A 34 -8.48 -9.88 1.16
C ALA A 34 -9.72 -10.37 0.38
N PRO A 35 -9.92 -9.93 -0.88
CA PRO A 35 -10.87 -10.62 -1.74
C PRO A 35 -10.52 -12.10 -1.82
N GLN A 36 -11.50 -12.98 -1.66
CA GLN A 36 -11.28 -14.43 -1.70
C GLN A 36 -10.56 -14.87 -2.98
N ALA A 37 -10.91 -14.26 -4.11
CA ALA A 37 -10.27 -14.54 -5.40
C ALA A 37 -8.78 -14.16 -5.40
N THR A 38 -8.41 -13.05 -4.75
CA THR A 38 -7.01 -12.62 -4.61
C THR A 38 -6.22 -13.62 -3.76
N LEU A 39 -6.73 -14.00 -2.60
CA LEU A 39 -6.08 -14.99 -1.74
C LEU A 39 -5.90 -16.33 -2.48
N GLN A 40 -6.94 -16.79 -3.17
CA GLN A 40 -6.91 -18.01 -3.99
C GLN A 40 -5.83 -17.95 -5.07
N ALA A 41 -5.72 -16.83 -5.79
CA ALA A 41 -4.71 -16.64 -6.82
C ALA A 41 -3.30 -16.65 -6.22
N MET A 42 -3.08 -15.95 -5.10
CA MET A 42 -1.79 -15.90 -4.42
C MET A 42 -1.34 -17.29 -3.96
N VAL A 43 -2.21 -18.06 -3.31
CA VAL A 43 -1.91 -19.43 -2.89
C VAL A 43 -1.62 -20.32 -4.11
N SER A 44 -2.34 -20.15 -5.20
CA SER A 44 -2.10 -20.89 -6.45
C SER A 44 -0.73 -20.58 -7.07
N HIS A 45 -0.26 -19.33 -6.97
CA HIS A 45 1.07 -18.91 -7.46
C HIS A 45 2.25 -19.49 -6.64
N LEU A 46 2.00 -20.05 -5.46
CA LEU A 46 3.03 -20.73 -4.66
C LEU A 46 3.49 -22.07 -5.27
N ALA A 47 3.17 -22.37 -6.52
CA ALA A 47 3.52 -23.62 -7.19
C ALA A 47 5.01 -23.98 -7.08
N HIS A 48 5.90 -22.96 -7.13
CA HIS A 48 7.34 -23.16 -6.99
C HIS A 48 7.76 -23.49 -5.55
N ALA A 49 7.12 -22.87 -4.55
CA ALA A 49 7.41 -23.08 -3.14
C ALA A 49 6.77 -24.36 -2.58
N THR A 50 5.73 -24.86 -3.24
CA THR A 50 4.95 -26.02 -2.80
C THR A 50 4.91 -27.12 -3.88
N ARG A 51 6.06 -27.42 -4.48
CA ARG A 51 6.20 -28.49 -5.49
C ARG A 51 5.64 -29.80 -4.93
N GLY A 52 4.82 -30.49 -5.73
CA GLY A 52 4.21 -31.77 -5.34
C GLY A 52 2.84 -31.67 -4.65
N HIS A 53 2.36 -30.44 -4.32
CA HIS A 53 1.06 -30.27 -3.69
C HIS A 53 -0.08 -30.06 -4.71
N ALA A 54 -0.98 -31.03 -4.80
CA ALA A 54 -2.20 -30.91 -5.60
C ALA A 54 -3.24 -29.98 -4.94
N GLY A 55 -3.25 -29.85 -3.60
CA GLY A 55 -4.26 -29.17 -2.78
C GLY A 55 -4.27 -27.62 -2.83
N ARG A 56 -3.37 -26.97 -3.58
CA ARG A 56 -3.31 -25.49 -3.60
C ARG A 56 -4.61 -24.79 -3.98
N ARG A 57 -5.38 -25.40 -4.89
CA ARG A 57 -6.65 -24.85 -5.34
C ARG A 57 -7.74 -24.92 -4.27
N ASP A 58 -7.61 -25.85 -3.36
CA ASP A 58 -8.59 -26.14 -2.32
C ASP A 58 -8.23 -25.54 -0.97
N ALA A 59 -6.97 -25.16 -0.77
CA ALA A 59 -6.45 -24.68 0.51
C ALA A 59 -7.28 -23.57 1.15
N VAL A 60 -7.71 -22.58 0.37
CA VAL A 60 -8.55 -21.47 0.90
C VAL A 60 -9.94 -21.98 1.27
N ARG A 61 -10.51 -22.91 0.48
CA ARG A 61 -11.81 -23.51 0.77
C ARG A 61 -11.74 -24.35 2.05
N GLU A 62 -10.67 -25.11 2.23
CA GLU A 62 -10.44 -25.94 3.41
C GLU A 62 -10.26 -25.08 4.67
N LEU A 63 -9.53 -23.99 4.59
CA LEU A 63 -9.36 -23.03 5.69
C LEU A 63 -10.69 -22.36 6.07
N LEU A 64 -11.55 -22.07 5.10
CA LEU A 64 -12.90 -21.58 5.37
C LEU A 64 -13.78 -22.66 6.00
N ALA A 65 -13.70 -23.91 5.50
CA ALA A 65 -14.47 -25.03 6.04
C ALA A 65 -14.05 -25.40 7.47
N SER A 66 -12.78 -25.25 7.81
CA SER A 66 -12.25 -25.50 9.17
C SER A 66 -12.50 -24.32 10.14
N GLY A 67 -13.01 -23.18 9.66
CA GLY A 67 -13.25 -21.99 10.47
C GLY A 67 -11.97 -21.20 10.83
N GLU A 68 -10.83 -21.48 10.23
CA GLU A 68 -9.61 -20.69 10.42
C GLU A 68 -9.64 -19.38 9.63
N LEU A 69 -10.39 -19.36 8.55
CA LEU A 69 -10.75 -18.13 7.85
C LEU A 69 -12.24 -17.87 8.01
N GLU A 70 -12.58 -16.62 8.25
CA GLU A 70 -13.93 -16.09 8.14
C GLU A 70 -14.12 -15.39 6.80
N ALA A 71 -15.38 -15.24 6.38
CA ALA A 71 -15.72 -14.54 5.16
C ALA A 71 -16.95 -13.66 5.34
N GLY A 72 -16.96 -12.53 4.63
CA GLY A 72 -18.11 -11.63 4.54
C GLY A 72 -18.27 -11.09 3.12
N ALA A 73 -19.51 -10.76 2.76
CA ALA A 73 -19.80 -10.07 1.50
C ALA A 73 -19.69 -8.56 1.71
N ALA A 74 -19.04 -7.89 0.78
CA ALA A 74 -19.02 -6.44 0.69
C ALA A 74 -19.95 -5.96 -0.44
N GLU A 75 -20.10 -4.65 -0.57
CA GLU A 75 -20.84 -4.00 -1.64
C GLU A 75 -20.36 -4.50 -3.01
N GLY A 76 -21.27 -4.63 -3.99
CA GLY A 76 -20.91 -5.19 -5.29
C GLY A 76 -20.71 -6.71 -5.32
N GLY A 77 -21.03 -7.44 -4.23
CA GLY A 77 -20.98 -8.91 -4.16
C GLY A 77 -19.57 -9.48 -4.03
N VAL A 78 -18.57 -8.64 -3.76
CA VAL A 78 -17.20 -9.09 -3.53
C VAL A 78 -17.10 -9.77 -2.17
N ARG A 79 -16.67 -11.03 -2.17
CA ARG A 79 -16.45 -11.79 -0.94
C ARG A 79 -15.06 -11.57 -0.42
N TYR A 80 -14.95 -11.04 0.80
CA TYR A 80 -13.70 -10.86 1.53
C TYR A 80 -13.49 -11.98 2.53
N VAL A 81 -12.23 -12.30 2.79
CA VAL A 81 -11.81 -13.31 3.77
C VAL A 81 -10.72 -12.73 4.69
N TRP A 82 -10.70 -13.21 5.93
CA TRP A 82 -9.71 -12.84 6.94
C TRP A 82 -9.51 -13.99 7.95
N PRO A 83 -8.37 -14.06 8.63
CA PRO A 83 -8.15 -15.01 9.72
C PRO A 83 -9.15 -14.80 10.86
N ALA A 84 -9.74 -15.89 11.36
CA ALA A 84 -10.75 -15.85 12.42
C ALA A 84 -10.22 -15.29 13.75
N GLU A 85 -8.90 -15.43 14.00
CA GLU A 85 -8.24 -14.89 15.19
C GLU A 85 -7.95 -13.38 15.12
N MET A 86 -8.18 -12.72 13.98
CA MET A 86 -7.95 -11.28 13.89
C MET A 86 -8.97 -10.51 14.73
N PRO A 87 -8.53 -9.46 15.46
CA PRO A 87 -9.45 -8.60 16.18
C PRO A 87 -10.52 -8.04 15.22
N ARG A 88 -11.75 -7.99 15.70
CA ARG A 88 -12.82 -7.35 14.92
C ARG A 88 -12.52 -5.86 14.78
N TRP A 89 -12.74 -5.32 13.60
CA TRP A 89 -12.45 -3.92 13.25
C TRP A 89 -13.15 -2.90 14.17
N ALA A 90 -14.27 -3.30 14.79
CA ALA A 90 -15.01 -2.47 15.75
C ALA A 90 -14.22 -2.14 17.01
N ASP A 91 -13.22 -2.97 17.35
CA ASP A 91 -12.40 -2.82 18.56
C ASP A 91 -11.13 -1.99 18.30
N ALA A 92 -10.87 -1.62 17.04
CA ALA A 92 -9.75 -0.76 16.72
C ALA A 92 -10.03 0.66 17.24
N ASP A 93 -9.07 1.20 18.00
CA ASP A 93 -9.11 2.56 18.52
C ASP A 93 -8.97 3.58 17.36
N GLY A 94 -10.05 3.67 16.57
CA GLY A 94 -10.09 4.36 15.28
C GLY A 94 -9.85 5.88 15.37
N ALA A 95 -10.01 6.48 16.56
CA ALA A 95 -9.89 7.92 16.73
C ALA A 95 -8.48 8.45 16.50
N ALA A 96 -7.44 7.71 16.92
CA ALA A 96 -6.05 8.10 16.71
C ALA A 96 -5.58 7.78 15.28
N ALA A 97 -6.06 6.68 14.69
CA ALA A 97 -5.75 6.31 13.31
C ALA A 97 -6.39 7.28 12.31
N ARG A 98 -7.61 7.74 12.56
CA ARG A 98 -8.38 8.68 11.71
C ARG A 98 -7.72 10.05 11.53
N ARG A 99 -6.75 10.40 12.34
CA ARG A 99 -6.07 11.71 12.30
C ARG A 99 -4.68 11.67 11.68
N ARG A 100 -4.26 10.53 11.14
CA ARG A 100 -2.91 10.38 10.57
C ARG A 100 -2.94 10.36 9.06
N VAL A 101 -1.94 11.05 8.47
CA VAL A 101 -1.60 10.87 7.07
C VAL A 101 -0.53 9.77 6.94
N ARG A 102 -0.62 8.97 5.87
CA ARG A 102 0.37 7.97 5.49
C ARG A 102 0.66 8.02 4.01
N PHE A 103 1.93 7.96 3.65
CA PHE A 103 2.38 7.73 2.28
C PHE A 103 2.54 6.22 2.10
N LEU A 104 1.63 5.60 1.35
CA LEU A 104 1.64 4.16 1.15
C LEU A 104 2.59 3.79 0.01
N ALA A 105 3.52 2.86 0.26
CA ALA A 105 4.36 2.37 -0.81
C ALA A 105 3.51 1.68 -1.90
N PRO A 106 3.91 1.75 -3.20
CA PRO A 106 3.16 1.09 -4.28
C PRO A 106 3.01 -0.43 -4.11
N PHE A 107 3.90 -1.05 -3.33
CA PHE A 107 3.90 -2.48 -3.02
C PHE A 107 3.43 -2.79 -1.59
N ASP A 108 2.91 -1.78 -0.88
CA ASP A 108 2.24 -2.00 0.41
C ASP A 108 1.10 -3.01 0.25
N PRO A 109 0.89 -3.97 1.18
CA PRO A 109 -0.22 -4.93 1.11
C PRO A 109 -1.58 -4.27 0.91
N VAL A 110 -1.78 -3.07 1.44
CA VAL A 110 -3.02 -2.28 1.25
C VAL A 110 -3.19 -1.82 -0.21
N VAL A 111 -2.09 -1.49 -0.90
CA VAL A 111 -2.08 -0.92 -2.26
C VAL A 111 -1.89 -1.98 -3.34
N TRP A 112 -1.21 -3.06 -3.01
CA TRP A 112 -0.73 -4.06 -3.98
C TRP A 112 -1.86 -4.69 -4.81
N ASP A 113 -2.99 -5.06 -4.19
CA ASP A 113 -4.17 -5.54 -4.90
C ASP A 113 -4.99 -4.34 -5.43
N ARG A 114 -4.77 -4.03 -6.71
CA ARG A 114 -5.39 -2.87 -7.38
C ARG A 114 -6.90 -2.94 -7.45
N ARG A 115 -7.47 -4.14 -7.58
CA ARG A 115 -8.92 -4.34 -7.63
C ARG A 115 -9.54 -4.08 -6.26
N ARG A 116 -8.90 -4.59 -5.20
CA ARG A 116 -9.32 -4.30 -3.83
C ARG A 116 -9.20 -2.81 -3.53
N PHE A 117 -8.08 -2.20 -3.92
CA PHE A 117 -7.84 -0.77 -3.73
C PHE A 117 -8.93 0.08 -4.40
N GLU A 118 -9.23 -0.21 -5.66
CA GLU A 118 -10.29 0.48 -6.40
C GLU A 118 -11.68 0.22 -5.79
N HIS A 119 -11.96 -1.00 -5.35
CA HIS A 119 -13.21 -1.35 -4.69
C HIS A 119 -13.41 -0.59 -3.36
N LEU A 120 -12.35 -0.45 -2.54
CA LEU A 120 -12.44 0.22 -1.25
C LEU A 120 -12.55 1.74 -1.35
N TRP A 121 -11.87 2.35 -2.32
CA TRP A 121 -11.76 3.82 -2.40
C TRP A 121 -12.32 4.43 -3.69
N GLY A 122 -12.83 3.63 -4.62
CA GLY A 122 -13.40 4.13 -5.88
C GLY A 122 -12.38 4.80 -6.80
N TRP A 123 -11.07 4.56 -6.58
CA TRP A 123 -9.99 5.19 -7.32
C TRP A 123 -9.05 4.15 -7.94
N ALA A 124 -8.97 4.18 -9.29
CA ALA A 124 -8.12 3.29 -10.07
C ALA A 124 -6.65 3.76 -10.02
N TYR A 125 -5.96 3.47 -8.92
CA TYR A 125 -4.54 3.76 -8.77
C TYR A 125 -3.68 2.86 -9.66
N ARG A 126 -2.66 3.46 -10.31
CA ARG A 126 -1.64 2.73 -11.07
C ARG A 126 -0.24 3.19 -10.69
N PHE A 127 0.66 2.23 -10.51
CA PHE A 127 2.08 2.50 -10.34
C PHE A 127 2.73 2.69 -11.70
N GLU A 128 3.28 3.88 -11.96
CA GLU A 128 3.69 4.31 -13.30
C GLU A 128 5.21 4.32 -13.51
N ALA A 129 6.00 3.68 -12.67
CA ALA A 129 7.46 3.64 -12.81
C ALA A 129 7.94 3.08 -14.16
N TYR A 130 7.17 2.14 -14.71
CA TYR A 130 7.47 1.53 -16.03
C TYR A 130 6.73 2.21 -17.20
N THR A 131 5.96 3.24 -16.91
CA THR A 131 5.24 4.02 -17.94
C THR A 131 6.19 5.09 -18.50
N PRO A 132 6.26 5.29 -19.83
CA PRO A 132 7.03 6.39 -20.42
C PRO A 132 6.64 7.74 -19.80
N ALA A 133 7.61 8.63 -19.57
CA ALA A 133 7.40 9.88 -18.84
C ALA A 133 6.22 10.71 -19.38
N ALA A 134 6.10 10.84 -20.70
CA ALA A 134 5.02 11.58 -21.36
C ALA A 134 3.62 10.99 -21.19
N ARG A 135 3.49 9.76 -20.68
CA ARG A 135 2.20 9.07 -20.44
C ARG A 135 1.86 8.92 -18.96
N ARG A 136 2.73 9.38 -18.07
CA ARG A 136 2.49 9.33 -16.63
C ARG A 136 1.45 10.38 -16.25
N ARG A 137 0.47 9.97 -15.45
CA ARG A 137 -0.58 10.86 -14.92
C ARG A 137 -0.32 11.23 -13.47
N LEU A 138 0.23 10.29 -12.68
CA LEU A 138 0.45 10.44 -11.25
C LEU A 138 1.91 10.76 -10.91
N GLY A 139 2.85 10.35 -11.79
CA GLY A 139 4.28 10.52 -11.57
C GLY A 139 5.06 9.20 -11.55
N HIS A 140 6.38 9.28 -11.49
CA HIS A 140 7.25 8.09 -11.59
C HIS A 140 7.04 7.12 -10.42
N TYR A 141 6.99 7.65 -9.20
CA TYR A 141 6.85 6.87 -7.96
C TYR A 141 5.78 7.48 -7.07
N ALA A 142 4.57 7.59 -7.64
CA ALA A 142 3.44 8.13 -6.91
C ALA A 142 2.99 7.15 -5.83
N MET A 143 3.03 7.57 -4.58
CA MET A 143 2.57 6.83 -3.41
C MET A 143 1.15 7.28 -3.06
N PRO A 144 0.16 6.39 -2.90
CA PRO A 144 -1.14 6.78 -2.41
C PRO A 144 -1.07 7.49 -1.07
N LEU A 145 -1.88 8.53 -0.93
CA LEU A 145 -1.98 9.40 0.25
C LEU A 145 -3.22 9.01 1.05
N LEU A 146 -3.00 8.24 2.11
CA LEU A 146 -4.04 7.83 3.05
C LEU A 146 -4.20 8.88 4.15
N TRP A 147 -5.42 9.36 4.42
CA TRP A 147 -5.76 10.19 5.56
C TRP A 147 -6.89 9.54 6.37
N GLY A 148 -6.54 9.05 7.55
CA GLY A 148 -7.46 8.23 8.31
C GLY A 148 -7.77 6.92 7.59
N GLU A 149 -8.99 6.77 7.13
CA GLU A 149 -9.49 5.61 6.39
C GLU A 149 -9.65 5.87 4.88
N ASP A 150 -9.44 7.12 4.44
CA ASP A 150 -9.66 7.54 3.07
C ASP A 150 -8.37 7.74 2.29
N VAL A 151 -8.31 7.22 1.07
CA VAL A 151 -7.27 7.60 0.12
C VAL A 151 -7.70 8.87 -0.59
N VAL A 152 -7.03 9.98 -0.25
CA VAL A 152 -7.40 11.32 -0.71
C VAL A 152 -6.61 11.79 -1.94
N GLY A 153 -5.54 11.05 -2.31
CA GLY A 153 -4.70 11.42 -3.43
C GLY A 153 -3.43 10.59 -3.51
N TRP A 154 -2.37 11.22 -3.98
CA TRP A 154 -1.05 10.64 -4.10
C TRP A 154 0.03 11.66 -3.78
N VAL A 155 1.25 11.19 -3.57
CA VAL A 155 2.41 12.04 -3.36
C VAL A 155 3.62 11.48 -4.11
N ASN A 156 4.38 12.36 -4.75
CA ASN A 156 5.72 12.07 -5.23
C ASN A 156 6.73 12.69 -4.28
N CYS A 157 7.77 11.95 -3.94
CA CYS A 157 8.86 12.41 -3.09
C CYS A 157 10.19 12.28 -3.83
N ALA A 158 11.05 13.29 -3.67
CA ALA A 158 12.41 13.26 -4.19
C ALA A 158 13.36 13.97 -3.20
N VAL A 159 14.58 13.46 -3.06
CA VAL A 159 15.61 14.17 -2.30
C VAL A 159 16.42 15.02 -3.27
N ARG A 160 16.42 16.34 -3.08
CA ARG A 160 17.16 17.31 -3.87
C ARG A 160 17.99 18.19 -2.94
N GLY A 161 19.30 18.27 -3.19
CA GLY A 161 20.19 19.09 -2.35
C GLY A 161 20.12 18.76 -0.84
N GLY A 162 19.93 17.49 -0.48
CA GLY A 162 19.80 17.06 0.91
C GLY A 162 18.45 17.37 1.58
N ARG A 163 17.45 17.85 0.84
CA ARG A 163 16.11 18.15 1.34
C ARG A 163 15.07 17.28 0.65
N LEU A 164 14.04 16.93 1.38
CA LEU A 164 12.90 16.21 0.83
C LEU A 164 11.97 17.19 0.10
N ASP A 165 11.82 17.00 -1.19
CA ASP A 165 10.82 17.65 -2.03
C ASP A 165 9.57 16.76 -2.10
N VAL A 166 8.40 17.33 -1.84
CA VAL A 166 7.13 16.59 -1.73
C VAL A 166 6.07 17.26 -2.61
N ALA A 167 5.61 16.55 -3.62
CA ALA A 167 4.61 17.01 -4.57
C ALA A 167 3.32 16.19 -4.43
N PRO A 168 2.31 16.65 -3.68
CA PRO A 168 1.02 15.98 -3.55
C PRO A 168 0.11 16.28 -4.73
N GLY A 169 -0.72 15.29 -5.11
CA GLY A 169 -1.88 15.44 -5.94
C GLY A 169 -3.12 14.90 -5.23
N PHE A 170 -4.32 15.37 -5.58
CA PHE A 170 -5.54 15.00 -4.88
C PHE A 170 -6.61 14.50 -5.86
N VAL A 171 -7.29 13.41 -5.50
CA VAL A 171 -8.37 12.82 -6.32
C VAL A 171 -9.50 13.82 -6.54
N ALA A 172 -9.83 14.65 -5.54
CA ALA A 172 -10.83 15.70 -5.63
C ALA A 172 -10.30 17.02 -6.25
N GLY A 173 -9.09 17.02 -6.82
CA GLY A 173 -8.44 18.21 -7.38
C GLY A 173 -7.98 19.25 -6.35
N ARG A 174 -8.26 19.03 -5.06
CA ARG A 174 -7.88 19.92 -3.95
C ARG A 174 -7.64 19.12 -2.67
N PRO A 175 -6.82 19.63 -1.74
CA PRO A 175 -6.61 18.98 -0.46
C PRO A 175 -7.91 18.91 0.36
N PRO A 176 -8.04 17.92 1.26
CA PRO A 176 -9.11 17.89 2.24
C PRO A 176 -9.15 19.20 3.04
N PRO A 177 -10.34 19.75 3.33
CA PRO A 177 -10.47 20.99 4.06
C PRO A 177 -10.07 20.83 5.53
N GLY A 178 -9.59 21.93 6.14
CA GLY A 178 -9.32 22.04 7.57
C GLY A 178 -7.86 21.85 7.96
N ALA A 179 -7.50 22.45 9.10
CA ALA A 179 -6.15 22.46 9.64
C ALA A 179 -5.64 21.05 10.06
N GLY A 180 -6.55 20.13 10.35
CA GLY A 180 -6.22 18.78 10.78
C GLY A 180 -5.47 17.97 9.70
N PHE A 181 -5.90 18.06 8.46
CA PHE A 181 -5.20 17.43 7.35
C PHE A 181 -3.80 18.02 7.16
N GLN A 182 -3.68 19.34 7.13
CA GLN A 182 -2.40 20.01 6.92
C GLN A 182 -1.38 19.67 8.01
N ALA A 183 -1.80 19.66 9.28
CA ALA A 183 -0.95 19.27 10.40
C ALA A 183 -0.51 17.80 10.29
N ALA A 184 -1.43 16.89 9.96
CA ALA A 184 -1.14 15.48 9.78
C ALA A 184 -0.22 15.21 8.56
N PHE A 185 -0.40 15.95 7.47
CA PHE A 185 0.45 15.87 6.28
C PHE A 185 1.88 16.34 6.60
N SER A 186 2.03 17.49 7.27
CA SER A 186 3.34 17.99 7.69
C SER A 186 4.06 17.03 8.64
N ALA A 187 3.32 16.38 9.55
CA ALA A 187 3.88 15.38 10.45
C ALA A 187 4.39 14.14 9.70
N GLU A 188 3.69 13.71 8.64
CA GLU A 188 4.12 12.59 7.80
C GLU A 188 5.35 12.96 6.95
N VAL A 189 5.41 14.18 6.40
CA VAL A 189 6.62 14.69 5.71
C VAL A 189 7.82 14.67 6.66
N ALA A 190 7.68 15.20 7.85
CA ALA A 190 8.75 15.20 8.86
C ALA A 190 9.17 13.78 9.26
N ARG A 191 8.24 12.81 9.29
CA ARG A 191 8.56 11.40 9.52
C ARG A 191 9.38 10.81 8.38
N MET A 192 9.03 11.14 7.14
CA MET A 192 9.77 10.69 5.95
C MET A 192 11.17 11.32 5.90
N GLU A 193 11.31 12.61 6.24
CA GLU A 193 12.61 13.28 6.33
C GLU A 193 13.54 12.60 7.35
N ARG A 194 13.02 12.26 8.54
CA ARG A 194 13.81 11.52 9.54
C ARG A 194 14.22 10.14 9.03
N PHE A 195 13.31 9.42 8.36
CA PHE A 195 13.62 8.10 7.80
C PHE A 195 14.71 8.17 6.73
N LEU A 196 14.71 9.23 5.91
CA LEU A 196 15.72 9.45 4.85
C LEU A 196 17.01 10.11 5.34
N GLY A 197 17.09 10.53 6.61
CA GLY A 197 18.25 11.25 7.16
C GLY A 197 18.39 12.67 6.61
N THR A 198 17.37 13.22 5.94
CA THR A 198 17.43 14.58 5.36
C THR A 198 17.16 15.67 6.41
N ALA A 199 16.56 15.35 7.55
CA ALA A 199 16.23 16.28 8.61
C ALA A 199 17.49 16.91 9.28
N GLU A 200 18.62 16.21 9.29
CA GLU A 200 19.87 16.67 9.89
C GLU A 200 20.67 17.60 8.98
N THR A 201 20.56 17.43 7.67
CA THR A 201 21.32 18.23 6.68
C THR A 201 20.79 19.67 6.60
N GLY A 202 19.53 19.91 6.92
CA GLY A 202 18.92 21.26 6.91
C GLY A 202 19.38 22.17 8.05
N ARG A 203 19.97 21.62 9.11
CA ARG A 203 20.55 22.44 10.22
C ARG A 203 21.99 22.91 9.96
N ALA A 204 22.70 22.18 9.10
CA ALA A 204 24.10 22.52 8.80
C ALA A 204 24.26 23.55 7.67
N SER A 205 23.23 23.83 6.85
CA SER A 205 23.34 24.73 5.69
C SER A 205 22.83 26.17 5.92
N ALA A 206 22.51 26.56 7.14
CA ALA A 206 22.08 27.94 7.44
C ALA A 206 23.24 28.97 7.45
N THR A 207 24.48 28.56 7.12
CA THR A 207 25.62 29.47 6.94
C THR A 207 26.33 29.14 5.63
N GLY A 208 25.96 29.81 4.54
CA GLY A 208 26.68 29.68 3.26
C GLY A 208 25.86 30.00 2.02
N SER A 209 25.82 31.30 1.70
CA SER A 209 25.83 31.94 0.37
C SER A 209 25.00 31.35 -0.80
N ALA A 210 24.21 32.25 -1.35
CA ALA A 210 23.52 32.17 -2.62
C ALA A 210 24.47 32.03 -3.82
N SER A 211 24.15 31.22 -4.80
CA SER A 211 24.28 31.48 -6.25
C SER A 211 23.90 30.27 -7.09
N GLY A 212 23.14 30.49 -8.16
CA GLY A 212 23.07 29.60 -9.32
C GLY A 212 21.65 29.07 -9.65
N ALA A 213 20.93 29.86 -10.46
CA ALA A 213 19.71 29.47 -11.14
C ALA A 213 19.99 28.39 -12.20
N ALA A 214 19.14 27.39 -12.28
CA ALA A 214 18.85 26.69 -13.52
C ALA A 214 17.38 26.25 -13.52
N ASP A 215 16.72 26.68 -14.53
CA ASP A 215 15.35 26.56 -14.94
C ASP A 215 14.97 25.09 -15.22
N ASP A 216 14.01 24.57 -14.51
CA ASP A 216 13.31 23.36 -14.96
C ASP A 216 11.84 23.41 -14.46
N THR A 217 10.99 23.84 -15.34
CA THR A 217 9.56 24.07 -15.13
C THR A 217 8.84 22.74 -14.84
N PRO A 218 8.08 22.61 -13.75
CA PRO A 218 7.28 21.42 -13.49
C PRO A 218 6.06 21.39 -14.43
N PRO A 219 5.61 20.21 -14.87
CA PRO A 219 4.42 20.09 -15.69
C PRO A 219 3.17 20.48 -14.89
N THR A 220 2.36 21.32 -15.51
CA THR A 220 1.05 21.81 -15.08
C THR A 220 0.14 20.67 -14.60
N SER A 221 -0.52 20.92 -13.48
CA SER A 221 -1.56 20.09 -12.86
C SER A 221 -2.70 19.78 -13.83
N GLY A 222 -2.77 18.54 -14.31
CA GLY A 222 -3.92 18.02 -15.01
C GLY A 222 -4.99 17.57 -14.02
N THR A 223 -6.16 18.19 -14.09
CA THR A 223 -7.37 17.78 -13.37
C THR A 223 -7.83 16.43 -13.93
N VAL A 224 -7.81 15.40 -13.11
CA VAL A 224 -8.40 14.09 -13.46
C VAL A 224 -9.84 14.09 -12.97
N GLU A 225 -10.79 14.12 -13.89
CA GLU A 225 -12.20 13.91 -13.56
C GLU A 225 -12.38 12.49 -13.00
N GLY A 226 -12.72 12.41 -11.72
CA GLY A 226 -13.12 11.17 -11.05
C GLY A 226 -14.63 11.10 -10.94
N PRO A 227 -15.23 9.88 -10.99
CA PRO A 227 -16.67 9.74 -10.83
C PRO A 227 -17.11 10.15 -9.42
N CYS A 228 -18.20 10.93 -9.39
CA CYS A 228 -18.92 11.33 -8.19
C CYS A 228 -19.39 10.10 -7.40
N ARG A 229 -19.13 10.03 -6.11
CA ARG A 229 -19.78 9.06 -5.21
C ARG A 229 -21.29 9.36 -5.16
N PRO A 230 -22.17 8.35 -5.29
CA PRO A 230 -23.56 8.53 -4.89
C PRO A 230 -23.62 8.72 -3.37
N GLY A 231 -24.35 9.73 -2.93
CA GLY A 231 -24.54 10.07 -1.53
C GLY A 231 -25.23 8.94 -0.76
N VAL A 232 -24.72 8.68 0.45
CA VAL A 232 -25.39 7.83 1.45
C VAL A 232 -26.56 8.65 2.00
N PRO A 233 -27.81 8.15 1.93
CA PRO A 233 -28.91 8.77 2.68
C PRO A 233 -28.74 8.46 4.17
N GLY A 234 -29.04 9.45 5.01
CA GLY A 234 -29.00 9.42 6.46
C GLY A 234 -29.96 8.45 7.15
#